data_eecd7b92e2f03cffcbe923b3d5f4af68
#
_entry.id   eecd7b92e2f03cffcbe923b3d5f4af68
#
_cell.length_a   1.000
_cell.length_b   1.000
_cell.length_c   1.000
_cell.angle_alpha   90.00
_cell.angle_beta   90.00
_cell.angle_gamma   90.00
#
_symmetry.space_group_name_H-M   'P 1'
#
loop_
_entity.id
_entity.type
_entity.pdbx_description
1 polymer ?
#
loop_
_entity_poly.entity_id
_entity_poly.type
_entity_poly.pdbx_seq_one_letter_code
_entity_poly.pdbx_strand_id
1 'polypeptide(L)'
;MNDLTPELILPFILYAETHYKFKGIYSRLIKNEPEIIADAPFRVEPGQPIPVLLLIKDAHRFPIHLLEVIIEISSENHVHYKKLFPLNLTLGEDRFWFKVFHIDPVQDIFGFVDINVRISIKVNGKTRMYRNDNYRISSHQPLQIYLAKDPLPQFENWHFGDFHYHSNYTEDQVEFGAPLDATVEMARAIGLSFFAVTDHSYDLDDHEYSWMNNDHRIPKWHRLLQEVEQLNANLSDFVILPGEEVSAGN
;
A
#
# COMPACT_ATOMS: atom_id res chain seq x y z
N MET A 1 6.15 -45.79 7.72
CA MET A 1 5.30 -44.61 7.69
C MET A 1 5.87 -43.64 8.69
N ASN A 2 6.64 -42.66 8.24
CA ASN A 2 7.16 -41.66 9.15
C ASN A 2 6.04 -40.63 9.39
N ASP A 3 5.61 -40.57 10.63
CA ASP A 3 4.68 -39.53 11.08
C ASP A 3 5.35 -38.17 10.87
N LEU A 4 4.88 -37.40 9.89
CA LEU A 4 5.19 -36.01 9.75
C LEU A 4 4.65 -35.29 10.99
N THR A 5 5.54 -34.82 11.85
CA THR A 5 5.16 -34.08 13.03
C THR A 5 4.39 -32.82 12.66
N PRO A 6 3.39 -32.39 13.45
CA PRO A 6 2.61 -31.19 13.17
C PRO A 6 3.47 -29.91 12.96
N GLU A 7 4.66 -29.88 13.54
CA GLU A 7 5.63 -28.80 13.44
C GLU A 7 6.25 -28.65 12.04
N LEU A 8 6.24 -29.72 11.22
CA LEU A 8 6.74 -29.66 9.83
C LEU A 8 5.66 -29.20 8.84
N ILE A 9 4.40 -29.32 9.22
CA ILE A 9 3.25 -28.95 8.38
C ILE A 9 2.95 -27.45 8.52
N LEU A 10 3.15 -26.86 9.70
CA LEU A 10 2.84 -25.47 9.99
C LEU A 10 3.63 -24.47 9.12
N PRO A 11 4.97 -24.60 8.94
CA PRO A 11 5.73 -23.72 8.04
C PRO A 11 5.27 -23.86 6.57
N PHE A 12 4.89 -25.06 6.15
CA PHE A 12 4.43 -25.30 4.78
C PHE A 12 3.07 -24.62 4.50
N ILE A 13 2.19 -24.58 5.48
CA ILE A 13 0.89 -23.89 5.38
C ILE A 13 1.05 -22.38 5.42
N LEU A 14 2.03 -21.86 6.17
CA LEU A 14 2.33 -20.43 6.27
C LEU A 14 3.08 -19.89 5.04
N TYR A 15 3.73 -20.75 4.26
CA TYR A 15 4.47 -20.39 3.04
C TYR A 15 3.71 -20.69 1.75
N ALA A 16 2.57 -21.35 1.83
CA ALA A 16 1.74 -21.54 0.66
C ALA A 16 0.96 -20.23 0.41
N GLU A 17 1.45 -19.40 -0.48
CA GLU A 17 0.60 -18.45 -1.20
C GLU A 17 -0.51 -19.27 -1.86
N THR A 18 -1.67 -19.29 -1.22
CA THR A 18 -2.79 -20.09 -1.74
C THR A 18 -3.52 -19.27 -2.78
N HIS A 19 -3.06 -19.29 -4.00
CA HIS A 19 -3.68 -18.69 -5.18
C HIS A 19 -4.95 -19.44 -5.64
N TYR A 20 -5.72 -20.04 -4.72
CA TYR A 20 -6.90 -20.78 -5.09
C TYR A 20 -8.13 -19.87 -5.14
N LYS A 21 -8.65 -19.68 -6.35
CA LYS A 21 -9.98 -19.06 -6.58
C LYS A 21 -11.10 -20.03 -6.17
N PHE A 22 -11.54 -19.97 -4.93
CA PHE A 22 -12.66 -20.78 -4.45
C PHE A 22 -13.98 -20.06 -4.66
N LYS A 23 -14.82 -20.58 -5.55
CA LYS A 23 -16.21 -20.10 -5.69
C LYS A 23 -17.00 -20.42 -4.42
N GLY A 24 -17.56 -19.38 -3.78
CA GLY A 24 -18.46 -19.53 -2.62
C GLY A 24 -17.78 -19.55 -1.25
N ILE A 25 -16.47 -19.38 -1.14
CA ILE A 25 -15.81 -19.13 0.14
C ILE A 25 -15.77 -17.62 0.37
N TYR A 26 -16.68 -17.14 1.18
CA TYR A 26 -16.63 -15.76 1.66
C TYR A 26 -15.49 -15.62 2.66
N SER A 27 -14.73 -14.51 2.57
CA SER A 27 -13.77 -14.14 3.59
C SER A 27 -14.44 -14.25 4.98
N ARG A 28 -13.78 -14.91 5.94
CA ARG A 28 -14.23 -14.98 7.34
C ARG A 28 -14.29 -13.61 8.01
N LEU A 29 -13.74 -12.60 7.37
CA LEU A 29 -13.81 -11.20 7.78
C LEU A 29 -15.08 -10.60 7.17
N ILE A 30 -16.19 -10.64 7.93
CA ILE A 30 -17.39 -9.90 7.55
C ILE A 30 -17.02 -8.42 7.66
N LYS A 31 -16.82 -7.77 6.50
CA LYS A 31 -16.56 -6.33 6.41
C LYS A 31 -17.90 -5.59 6.44
N ASN A 32 -18.02 -4.60 7.31
CA ASN A 32 -19.14 -3.66 7.37
C ASN A 32 -18.69 -2.23 7.04
N GLU A 33 -17.47 -2.07 6.61
CA GLU A 33 -16.80 -0.81 6.31
C GLU A 33 -15.65 -1.07 5.31
N PRO A 34 -15.18 -0.05 4.59
CA PRO A 34 -14.07 -0.20 3.67
C PRO A 34 -12.78 -0.59 4.40
N GLU A 35 -11.81 -1.09 3.67
CA GLU A 35 -10.45 -1.25 4.18
C GLU A 35 -9.79 0.12 4.29
N ILE A 36 -9.18 0.39 5.43
CA ILE A 36 -8.51 1.65 5.74
C ILE A 36 -7.11 1.32 6.19
N ILE A 37 -6.10 1.83 5.47
CA ILE A 37 -4.69 1.57 5.74
C ILE A 37 -3.92 2.87 5.61
N ALA A 38 -3.07 3.15 6.59
CA ALA A 38 -2.01 4.13 6.47
C ALA A 38 -0.67 3.42 6.30
N ASP A 39 0.19 4.00 5.44
CA ASP A 39 1.53 3.49 5.18
C ASP A 39 2.53 4.63 5.02
N ALA A 40 3.82 4.32 5.13
CA ALA A 40 4.91 5.26 4.95
C ALA A 40 6.17 4.50 4.50
N PRO A 41 7.09 5.13 3.74
CA PRO A 41 8.32 4.48 3.31
C PRO A 41 9.18 4.13 4.53
N PHE A 42 9.80 2.95 4.52
CA PHE A 42 10.65 2.50 5.63
C PHE A 42 11.89 3.36 5.85
N ARG A 43 12.29 4.17 4.85
CA ARG A 43 13.42 5.08 4.88
C ARG A 43 13.07 6.36 4.13
N VAL A 44 13.58 7.49 4.62
CA VAL A 44 13.45 8.79 3.95
C VAL A 44 14.83 9.41 3.79
N GLU A 45 15.14 9.83 2.58
CA GLU A 45 16.38 10.54 2.23
C GLU A 45 16.50 11.88 2.98
N PRO A 46 17.74 12.36 3.25
CA PRO A 46 17.94 13.64 3.92
C PRO A 46 17.26 14.79 3.19
N GLY A 47 16.52 15.61 3.94
CA GLY A 47 15.86 16.80 3.41
C GLY A 47 14.61 16.55 2.57
N GLN A 48 14.23 15.30 2.35
CA GLN A 48 12.99 14.97 1.66
C GLN A 48 11.79 15.09 2.62
N PRO A 49 10.62 15.52 2.12
CA PRO A 49 9.38 15.38 2.87
C PRO A 49 9.10 13.91 3.21
N ILE A 50 8.47 13.67 4.34
CA ILE A 50 8.02 12.33 4.74
C ILE A 50 6.62 12.12 4.14
N PRO A 51 6.45 11.27 3.11
CA PRO A 51 5.13 10.97 2.59
C PRO A 51 4.43 9.95 3.51
N VAL A 52 3.18 10.22 3.83
CA VAL A 52 2.30 9.31 4.58
C VAL A 52 1.08 9.04 3.73
N LEU A 53 0.93 7.82 3.28
CA LEU A 53 -0.21 7.36 2.48
C LEU A 53 -1.38 7.04 3.40
N LEU A 54 -2.57 7.48 3.03
CA LEU A 54 -3.83 6.92 3.49
C LEU A 54 -4.55 6.34 2.29
N LEU A 55 -4.84 5.05 2.34
CA LEU A 55 -5.58 4.31 1.33
C LEU A 55 -6.91 3.82 1.91
N ILE A 56 -7.99 3.99 1.15
CA ILE A 56 -9.32 3.48 1.49
C ILE A 56 -9.84 2.68 0.29
N LYS A 57 -9.97 1.36 0.49
CA LYS A 57 -10.42 0.42 -0.52
C LYS A 57 -11.86 0.00 -0.27
N ASP A 58 -12.63 -0.19 -1.34
CA ASP A 58 -14.03 -0.64 -1.33
C ASP A 58 -15.04 0.36 -0.73
N ALA A 59 -14.74 1.68 -0.74
CA ALA A 59 -15.70 2.68 -0.29
C ALA A 59 -17.01 2.67 -1.11
N HIS A 60 -16.95 2.29 -2.40
CA HIS A 60 -18.14 2.12 -3.26
C HIS A 60 -19.12 1.06 -2.73
N ARG A 61 -18.64 0.07 -1.98
CA ARG A 61 -19.45 -0.99 -1.34
C ARG A 61 -19.86 -0.63 0.07
N PHE A 62 -19.00 0.14 0.76
CA PHE A 62 -19.15 0.54 2.15
C PHE A 62 -18.94 2.05 2.30
N PRO A 63 -19.92 2.88 1.90
CA PRO A 63 -19.78 4.33 1.96
C PRO A 63 -19.50 4.84 3.36
N ILE A 64 -18.55 5.77 3.45
CA ILE A 64 -18.16 6.44 4.69
C ILE A 64 -18.06 7.94 4.51
N HIS A 65 -18.06 8.66 5.63
CA HIS A 65 -17.64 10.05 5.67
C HIS A 65 -16.32 10.14 6.44
N LEU A 66 -15.24 10.47 5.72
CA LEU A 66 -13.90 10.67 6.27
C LEU A 66 -13.83 12.07 6.88
N LEU A 67 -13.73 12.14 8.20
CA LEU A 67 -13.79 13.38 8.95
C LEU A 67 -12.44 14.10 8.96
N GLU A 68 -11.43 13.41 9.51
CA GLU A 68 -10.11 13.98 9.74
C GLU A 68 -9.05 12.89 9.87
N VAL A 69 -7.81 13.30 9.67
CA VAL A 69 -6.62 12.49 9.92
C VAL A 69 -5.68 13.26 10.81
N ILE A 70 -5.12 12.60 11.84
CA ILE A 70 -4.07 13.15 12.68
C ILE A 70 -2.82 12.31 12.46
N ILE A 71 -1.73 12.96 12.05
CA ILE A 71 -0.42 12.33 11.89
C ILE A 71 0.47 12.82 13.02
N GLU A 72 1.10 11.88 13.72
CA GLU A 72 2.03 12.12 14.81
C GLU A 72 3.33 11.37 14.54
N ILE A 73 4.47 12.07 14.62
CA ILE A 73 5.81 11.50 14.51
C ILE A 73 6.49 11.65 15.87
N SER A 74 7.03 10.55 16.37
CA SER A 74 7.67 10.49 17.69
C SER A 74 8.91 9.58 17.68
N SER A 75 9.83 9.82 18.60
CA SER A 75 10.90 8.92 18.95
C SER A 75 11.17 8.98 20.44
N GLU A 76 11.59 7.88 21.07
CA GLU A 76 11.95 7.84 22.49
C GLU A 76 10.91 8.49 23.43
N ASN A 77 9.61 8.33 23.12
CA ASN A 77 8.48 8.95 23.82
C ASN A 77 8.39 10.49 23.69
N HIS A 78 9.15 11.11 22.79
CA HIS A 78 9.04 12.52 22.47
C HIS A 78 8.30 12.72 21.15
N VAL A 79 7.28 13.59 21.16
CA VAL A 79 6.52 13.95 19.95
C VAL A 79 7.22 15.11 19.27
N HIS A 80 7.68 14.89 18.05
CA HIS A 80 8.38 15.86 17.21
C HIS A 80 7.44 16.62 16.28
N TYR A 81 6.39 15.93 15.84
CA TYR A 81 5.41 16.48 14.92
C TYR A 81 4.04 15.94 15.25
N LYS A 82 3.04 16.81 15.16
CA LYS A 82 1.63 16.42 15.26
C LYS A 82 0.77 17.43 14.52
N LYS A 83 0.00 16.93 13.55
CA LYS A 83 -0.89 17.78 12.77
C LYS A 83 -2.22 17.09 12.50
N LEU A 84 -3.29 17.85 12.59
CA LEU A 84 -4.63 17.47 12.20
C LEU A 84 -4.91 17.98 10.79
N PHE A 85 -5.42 17.09 9.94
CA PHE A 85 -5.87 17.37 8.59
C PHE A 85 -7.39 17.16 8.52
N PRO A 86 -8.19 18.24 8.54
CA PRO A 86 -9.63 18.14 8.34
C PRO A 86 -9.92 17.82 6.87
N LEU A 87 -10.67 16.76 6.60
CA LEU A 87 -10.97 16.31 5.24
C LEU A 87 -12.46 16.50 4.91
N ASN A 88 -13.35 16.05 5.77
CA ASN A 88 -14.82 16.15 5.60
C ASN A 88 -15.31 15.65 4.24
N LEU A 89 -14.78 14.49 3.78
CA LEU A 89 -15.05 13.90 2.48
C LEU A 89 -16.06 12.76 2.61
N THR A 90 -17.05 12.73 1.74
CA THR A 90 -17.92 11.56 1.58
C THR A 90 -17.32 10.68 0.49
N LEU A 91 -16.98 9.44 0.85
CA LEU A 91 -16.45 8.42 -0.05
C LEU A 91 -17.52 7.34 -0.23
N GLY A 92 -17.88 7.04 -1.47
CA GLY A 92 -18.94 6.08 -1.77
C GLY A 92 -19.02 5.69 -3.24
N GLU A 93 -18.16 6.24 -4.09
CA GLU A 93 -18.11 5.93 -5.52
C GLU A 93 -16.81 5.25 -5.91
N ASP A 94 -15.71 5.59 -5.23
CA ASP A 94 -14.39 5.09 -5.54
C ASP A 94 -14.17 3.68 -4.98
N ARG A 95 -13.58 2.82 -5.82
CA ARG A 95 -13.08 1.52 -5.39
C ARG A 95 -11.80 1.67 -4.58
N PHE A 96 -10.88 2.50 -5.07
CA PHE A 96 -9.67 2.94 -4.38
C PHE A 96 -9.69 4.45 -4.26
N TRP A 97 -9.67 4.95 -3.06
CA TRP A 97 -9.40 6.34 -2.76
C TRP A 97 -8.11 6.43 -1.95
N PHE A 98 -7.24 7.35 -2.29
CA PHE A 98 -6.02 7.56 -1.53
C PHE A 98 -5.66 9.03 -1.44
N LYS A 99 -4.79 9.33 -0.49
CA LYS A 99 -4.16 10.63 -0.32
C LYS A 99 -2.79 10.47 0.30
N VAL A 100 -1.79 11.12 -0.29
CA VAL A 100 -0.46 11.26 0.31
C VAL A 100 -0.41 12.58 1.07
N PHE A 101 0.00 12.52 2.32
CA PHE A 101 0.29 13.67 3.16
C PHE A 101 1.79 13.88 3.20
N HIS A 102 2.25 15.05 2.78
CA HIS A 102 3.65 15.41 2.86
C HIS A 102 3.91 16.14 4.18
N ILE A 103 4.82 15.59 4.96
CA ILE A 103 5.29 16.18 6.20
C ILE A 103 6.65 16.78 5.93
N ASP A 104 6.80 18.08 6.15
CA ASP A 104 8.08 18.74 6.00
C ASP A 104 9.16 18.05 6.85
N PRO A 105 10.42 18.04 6.40
CA PRO A 105 11.51 17.44 7.15
C PRO A 105 11.55 17.96 8.59
N VAL A 106 11.56 17.05 9.55
CA VAL A 106 11.70 17.41 10.96
C VAL A 106 13.18 17.73 11.20
N GLN A 107 13.46 18.97 11.59
CA GLN A 107 14.85 19.44 11.77
C GLN A 107 15.56 18.66 12.88
N ASP A 108 16.83 18.32 12.65
CA ASP A 108 17.74 17.70 13.61
C ASP A 108 17.31 16.33 14.13
N ILE A 109 16.41 15.64 13.42
CA ILE A 109 15.98 14.29 13.78
C ILE A 109 16.44 13.31 12.73
N PHE A 110 17.19 12.31 13.18
CA PHE A 110 17.74 11.22 12.36
C PHE A 110 17.57 9.89 13.09
N GLY A 111 17.59 8.79 12.34
CA GLY A 111 17.40 7.46 12.88
C GLY A 111 15.94 7.03 12.87
N PHE A 112 15.59 6.06 13.70
CA PHE A 112 14.25 5.51 13.74
C PHE A 112 13.27 6.45 14.43
N VAL A 113 12.15 6.68 13.78
CA VAL A 113 10.99 7.36 14.33
C VAL A 113 9.73 6.51 14.11
N ASP A 114 8.74 6.72 14.95
CA ASP A 114 7.45 6.09 14.91
C ASP A 114 6.41 7.06 14.34
N ILE A 115 5.65 6.63 13.34
CA ILE A 115 4.52 7.38 12.79
C ILE A 115 3.22 6.72 13.27
N ASN A 116 2.35 7.50 13.89
CA ASN A 116 0.99 7.12 14.22
C ASN A 116 0.00 7.95 13.41
N VAL A 117 -0.88 7.27 12.68
CA VAL A 117 -1.95 7.89 11.89
C VAL A 117 -3.28 7.55 12.54
N ARG A 118 -3.97 8.56 13.06
CA ARG A 118 -5.33 8.42 13.59
C ARG A 118 -6.33 8.89 12.55
N ILE A 119 -7.27 8.03 12.20
CA ILE A 119 -8.22 8.23 11.13
C ILE A 119 -9.61 8.20 11.72
N SER A 120 -10.33 9.33 11.64
CA SER A 120 -11.70 9.47 12.13
C SER A 120 -12.68 9.38 10.97
N ILE A 121 -13.59 8.40 11.02
CA ILE A 121 -14.64 8.22 10.03
C ILE A 121 -16.02 8.22 10.68
N LYS A 122 -17.04 8.50 9.87
CA LYS A 122 -18.43 8.27 10.25
C LYS A 122 -19.04 7.23 9.31
N VAL A 123 -19.53 6.14 9.86
CA VAL A 123 -20.15 5.02 9.13
C VAL A 123 -21.43 4.61 9.85
N ASN A 124 -22.54 4.45 9.12
CA ASN A 124 -23.86 4.11 9.68
C ASN A 124 -24.27 5.00 10.87
N GLY A 125 -24.00 6.31 10.74
CA GLY A 125 -24.34 7.31 11.77
C GLY A 125 -23.42 7.32 12.99
N LYS A 126 -22.43 6.42 13.09
CA LYS A 126 -21.50 6.33 14.23
C LYS A 126 -20.12 6.80 13.83
N THR A 127 -19.49 7.58 14.70
CA THR A 127 -18.08 7.96 14.55
C THR A 127 -17.19 6.82 15.06
N ARG A 128 -16.17 6.48 14.30
CA ARG A 128 -15.12 5.50 14.64
C ARG A 128 -13.76 6.14 14.45
N MET A 129 -12.80 5.71 15.24
CA MET A 129 -11.40 6.13 15.12
C MET A 129 -10.52 4.88 14.98
N TYR A 130 -9.64 4.90 14.02
CA TYR A 130 -8.65 3.86 13.78
C TYR A 130 -7.23 4.41 13.95
N ARG A 131 -6.30 3.54 14.26
CA ARG A 131 -4.87 3.84 14.31
C ARG A 131 -4.15 2.97 13.30
N ASN A 132 -3.57 3.59 12.31
CA ASN A 132 -2.82 3.04 11.18
C ASN A 132 -3.66 2.18 10.23
N ASP A 133 -4.52 1.31 10.73
CA ASP A 133 -5.42 0.47 9.94
C ASP A 133 -6.70 0.12 10.71
N ASN A 134 -7.68 -0.47 10.00
CA ASN A 134 -8.91 -0.98 10.61
C ASN A 134 -9.02 -2.50 10.63
N TYR A 135 -7.90 -3.22 10.47
CA TYR A 135 -7.88 -4.68 10.56
C TYR A 135 -7.94 -5.13 12.02
N ARG A 136 -8.84 -6.06 12.33
CA ARG A 136 -9.05 -6.55 13.69
C ARG A 136 -7.91 -7.40 14.25
N ILE A 137 -7.10 -7.96 13.35
CA ILE A 137 -6.02 -8.90 13.69
C ILE A 137 -4.64 -8.27 13.60
N SER A 138 -4.54 -7.02 13.12
CA SER A 138 -3.27 -6.31 13.08
C SER A 138 -2.87 -5.84 14.49
N SER A 139 -1.57 -5.64 14.68
CA SER A 139 -1.03 -5.14 15.94
C SER A 139 -1.30 -3.66 16.19
N HIS A 140 -1.70 -2.92 15.14
CA HIS A 140 -1.82 -1.45 15.14
C HIS A 140 -0.57 -0.74 15.69
N GLN A 141 0.61 -1.35 15.49
CA GLN A 141 1.87 -0.73 15.88
C GLN A 141 2.13 0.53 15.05
N PRO A 142 2.92 1.47 15.57
CA PRO A 142 3.38 2.60 14.76
C PRO A 142 4.09 2.11 13.50
N LEU A 143 4.00 2.89 12.43
CA LEU A 143 4.83 2.70 11.25
C LEU A 143 6.24 3.18 11.63
N GLN A 144 7.21 2.28 11.71
CA GLN A 144 8.58 2.62 12.02
C GLN A 144 9.33 2.97 10.74
N ILE A 145 9.87 4.19 10.65
CA ILE A 145 10.65 4.65 9.52
C ILE A 145 12.04 5.10 9.96
N TYR A 146 13.00 5.07 9.05
CA TYR A 146 14.35 5.56 9.28
C TYR A 146 14.58 6.88 8.55
N LEU A 147 14.78 7.97 9.29
CA LEU A 147 15.17 9.26 8.74
C LEU A 147 16.69 9.25 8.54
N ALA A 148 17.13 9.24 7.28
CA ALA A 148 18.52 9.11 6.96
C ALA A 148 19.27 10.42 7.23
N LYS A 149 20.46 10.32 7.84
CA LYS A 149 21.38 11.45 7.98
C LYS A 149 22.18 11.68 6.71
N ASP A 150 22.57 10.57 6.08
CA ASP A 150 23.38 10.58 4.86
C ASP A 150 22.55 10.00 3.70
N PRO A 151 22.67 10.54 2.48
CA PRO A 151 21.98 10.04 1.31
C PRO A 151 22.47 8.64 0.92
N LEU A 152 21.71 7.95 0.09
CA LEU A 152 22.18 6.73 -0.56
C LEU A 152 23.48 7.02 -1.33
N PRO A 153 24.43 6.07 -1.38
CA PRO A 153 25.64 6.21 -2.16
C PRO A 153 25.31 6.53 -3.62
N GLN A 154 26.00 7.53 -4.19
CA GLN A 154 25.82 7.87 -5.60
C GLN A 154 27.03 7.42 -6.41
N PHE A 155 26.78 6.72 -7.49
CA PHE A 155 27.78 6.29 -8.45
C PHE A 155 27.38 6.77 -9.84
N GLU A 156 28.34 7.22 -10.61
CA GLU A 156 28.08 7.68 -11.99
C GLU A 156 27.45 6.58 -12.82
N ASN A 157 26.33 6.85 -13.49
CA ASN A 157 25.53 5.93 -14.31
C ASN A 157 24.92 4.74 -13.56
N TRP A 158 24.77 4.81 -12.25
CA TRP A 158 24.05 3.84 -11.45
C TRP A 158 22.79 4.45 -10.86
N HIS A 159 21.72 3.67 -10.84
CA HIS A 159 20.43 4.06 -10.32
C HIS A 159 19.93 3.03 -9.32
N PHE A 160 19.35 3.48 -8.21
CA PHE A 160 18.65 2.61 -7.27
C PHE A 160 17.21 2.42 -7.72
N GLY A 161 16.72 1.22 -7.63
CA GLY A 161 15.33 0.90 -7.96
C GLY A 161 14.89 -0.43 -7.38
N ASP A 162 13.61 -0.71 -7.50
CA ASP A 162 12.99 -1.96 -7.11
C ASP A 162 12.48 -2.70 -8.36
N PHE A 163 12.72 -3.99 -8.43
CA PHE A 163 12.29 -4.84 -9.55
C PHE A 163 11.06 -5.70 -9.21
N HIS A 164 10.49 -5.55 -8.03
CA HIS A 164 9.35 -6.34 -7.60
C HIS A 164 8.39 -5.50 -6.75
N TYR A 165 7.34 -5.00 -7.39
CA TYR A 165 6.31 -4.19 -6.76
C TYR A 165 4.94 -4.57 -7.29
N HIS A 166 3.97 -4.79 -6.36
CA HIS A 166 2.57 -5.03 -6.70
C HIS A 166 1.76 -3.75 -6.49
N SER A 167 1.04 -3.35 -7.53
CA SER A 167 0.19 -2.17 -7.52
C SER A 167 -1.25 -2.51 -7.13
N ASN A 168 -2.14 -1.53 -7.23
CA ASN A 168 -3.58 -1.75 -7.04
C ASN A 168 -4.24 -2.60 -8.15
N TYR A 169 -3.48 -3.09 -9.13
CA TYR A 169 -3.93 -4.08 -10.10
C TYR A 169 -3.84 -5.50 -9.54
N THR A 170 -2.90 -5.77 -8.62
CA THR A 170 -2.98 -6.93 -7.74
C THR A 170 -4.08 -6.67 -6.72
N GLU A 171 -5.19 -7.37 -6.86
CA GLU A 171 -6.35 -7.17 -6.02
C GLU A 171 -7.16 -8.46 -5.91
N ASP A 172 -6.79 -9.27 -4.97
CA ASP A 172 -7.52 -10.48 -4.62
C ASP A 172 -8.04 -10.45 -3.18
N GLN A 173 -8.34 -11.61 -2.59
CA GLN A 173 -8.79 -11.71 -1.19
C GLN A 173 -7.63 -11.70 -0.19
N VAL A 174 -6.40 -11.86 -0.64
CA VAL A 174 -5.21 -12.02 0.19
C VAL A 174 -4.46 -10.72 0.27
N GLU A 175 -4.25 -10.07 -0.88
CA GLU A 175 -3.44 -8.87 -0.95
C GLU A 175 -3.97 -7.85 -1.97
N PHE A 176 -3.52 -6.63 -1.84
CA PHE A 176 -3.62 -5.58 -2.83
C PHE A 176 -2.49 -4.57 -2.64
N GLY A 177 -2.05 -3.97 -3.72
CA GLY A 177 -1.00 -2.98 -3.69
C GLY A 177 -1.51 -1.53 -3.66
N ALA A 178 -0.59 -0.59 -3.58
CA ALA A 178 -0.89 0.84 -3.64
C ALA A 178 -0.97 1.33 -5.11
N PRO A 179 -1.70 2.43 -5.39
CA PRO A 179 -1.69 3.06 -6.70
C PRO A 179 -0.29 3.51 -7.12
N LEU A 180 -0.01 3.47 -8.43
CA LEU A 180 1.32 3.74 -9.00
C LEU A 180 1.85 5.12 -8.65
N ASP A 181 1.02 6.15 -8.74
CA ASP A 181 1.41 7.53 -8.45
C ASP A 181 1.77 7.74 -6.96
N ALA A 182 1.00 7.13 -6.04
CA ALA A 182 1.35 7.14 -4.62
C ALA A 182 2.69 6.42 -4.37
N THR A 183 2.93 5.31 -5.06
CA THR A 183 4.18 4.55 -4.93
C THR A 183 5.38 5.31 -5.47
N VAL A 184 5.23 6.08 -6.55
CA VAL A 184 6.30 6.97 -7.06
C VAL A 184 6.74 7.95 -5.96
N GLU A 185 5.80 8.55 -5.23
CA GLU A 185 6.13 9.47 -4.14
C GLU A 185 6.88 8.78 -3.00
N MET A 186 6.45 7.57 -2.62
CA MET A 186 7.13 6.76 -1.60
C MET A 186 8.54 6.36 -2.05
N ALA A 187 8.68 5.89 -3.28
CA ALA A 187 9.96 5.46 -3.86
C ALA A 187 10.97 6.62 -3.96
N ARG A 188 10.53 7.79 -4.38
CA ARG A 188 11.36 9.01 -4.38
C ARG A 188 11.86 9.37 -2.98
N ALA A 189 10.99 9.28 -1.98
CA ALA A 189 11.39 9.56 -0.61
C ALA A 189 12.47 8.60 -0.09
N ILE A 190 12.48 7.34 -0.55
CA ILE A 190 13.52 6.35 -0.24
C ILE A 190 14.84 6.66 -0.96
N GLY A 191 14.80 7.38 -2.08
CA GLY A 191 15.94 7.67 -2.96
C GLY A 191 16.02 6.77 -4.19
N LEU A 192 14.92 6.10 -4.56
CA LEU A 192 14.84 5.31 -5.77
C LEU A 192 14.58 6.21 -6.98
N SER A 193 15.02 5.77 -8.16
CA SER A 193 14.80 6.44 -9.45
C SER A 193 13.90 5.62 -10.38
N PHE A 194 13.59 4.39 -10.04
CA PHE A 194 12.67 3.56 -10.80
C PHE A 194 12.09 2.44 -9.93
N PHE A 195 10.99 1.87 -10.37
CA PHE A 195 10.55 0.54 -9.97
C PHE A 195 9.94 -0.21 -11.16
N ALA A 196 9.95 -1.54 -11.09
CA ALA A 196 9.18 -2.39 -11.96
C ALA A 196 7.87 -2.76 -11.28
N VAL A 197 6.74 -2.44 -11.93
CA VAL A 197 5.43 -2.92 -11.49
C VAL A 197 5.24 -4.33 -12.02
N THR A 198 5.06 -5.27 -11.12
CA THR A 198 5.05 -6.72 -11.41
C THR A 198 3.83 -7.37 -10.77
N ASP A 199 2.66 -6.84 -11.07
CA ASP A 199 1.40 -7.42 -10.60
C ASP A 199 1.27 -8.87 -11.07
N HIS A 200 0.58 -9.68 -10.30
CA HIS A 200 0.38 -11.09 -10.63
C HIS A 200 -0.36 -11.28 -11.96
N SER A 201 0.14 -12.18 -12.79
CA SER A 201 -0.47 -12.49 -14.09
C SER A 201 -1.92 -12.92 -13.97
N TYR A 202 -2.26 -13.68 -12.91
CA TYR A 202 -3.63 -14.15 -12.66
C TYR A 202 -4.59 -13.04 -12.20
N ASP A 203 -4.09 -11.89 -11.70
CA ASP A 203 -4.90 -10.71 -11.42
C ASP A 203 -5.07 -9.85 -12.68
N LEU A 204 -4.01 -9.78 -13.49
CA LEU A 204 -4.00 -8.98 -14.72
C LEU A 204 -4.87 -9.57 -15.82
N ASP A 205 -5.10 -10.89 -15.84
CA ASP A 205 -5.99 -11.59 -16.76
C ASP A 205 -7.45 -11.67 -16.26
N ASP A 206 -7.73 -11.15 -15.08
CA ASP A 206 -9.07 -11.13 -14.51
C ASP A 206 -10.01 -10.15 -15.21
N HIS A 207 -11.30 -10.49 -15.14
CA HIS A 207 -12.36 -9.55 -15.51
C HIS A 207 -12.31 -8.33 -14.58
N GLU A 208 -12.55 -7.13 -15.13
CA GLU A 208 -12.35 -5.84 -14.45
C GLU A 208 -13.05 -5.71 -13.08
N TYR A 209 -14.17 -6.40 -12.90
CA TYR A 209 -14.96 -6.34 -11.66
C TYR A 209 -15.09 -7.69 -10.96
N SER A 210 -14.30 -8.67 -11.33
CA SER A 210 -14.42 -10.03 -10.80
C SER A 210 -13.10 -10.80 -10.86
N TRP A 211 -12.41 -10.87 -9.73
CA TRP A 211 -11.21 -11.69 -9.55
C TRP A 211 -11.45 -13.20 -9.72
N MET A 212 -12.72 -13.65 -9.78
CA MET A 212 -13.07 -15.07 -10.00
C MET A 212 -13.19 -15.46 -11.47
N ASN A 213 -13.18 -14.51 -12.40
CA ASN A 213 -13.41 -14.76 -13.81
C ASN A 213 -12.32 -14.11 -14.64
N ASN A 214 -11.66 -14.88 -15.48
CA ASN A 214 -10.68 -14.35 -16.41
C ASN A 214 -11.36 -13.70 -17.63
N ASP A 215 -10.73 -12.67 -18.18
CA ASP A 215 -11.10 -12.04 -19.45
C ASP A 215 -9.93 -12.19 -20.43
N HIS A 216 -10.10 -12.99 -21.46
CA HIS A 216 -9.06 -13.23 -22.49
C HIS A 216 -8.63 -11.98 -23.26
N ARG A 217 -9.34 -10.86 -23.12
CA ARG A 217 -8.94 -9.56 -23.66
C ARG A 217 -7.97 -8.82 -22.75
N ILE A 218 -7.68 -9.37 -21.56
CA ILE A 218 -6.74 -8.84 -20.56
C ILE A 218 -6.88 -7.32 -20.34
N PRO A 219 -8.08 -6.82 -20.02
CA PRO A 219 -8.34 -5.38 -19.96
C PRO A 219 -7.53 -4.68 -18.85
N LYS A 220 -7.27 -5.36 -17.72
CA LYS A 220 -6.46 -4.83 -16.62
C LYS A 220 -5.02 -4.61 -17.06
N TRP A 221 -4.43 -5.57 -17.79
CA TRP A 221 -3.09 -5.43 -18.35
C TRP A 221 -2.96 -4.21 -19.27
N HIS A 222 -3.89 -4.07 -20.22
CA HIS A 222 -3.88 -2.91 -21.11
C HIS A 222 -4.03 -1.58 -20.38
N ARG A 223 -4.85 -1.53 -19.36
CA ARG A 223 -5.02 -0.34 -18.52
C ARG A 223 -3.75 -0.03 -17.73
N LEU A 224 -3.10 -1.05 -17.13
CA LEU A 224 -1.81 -0.89 -16.46
C LEU A 224 -0.76 -0.28 -17.38
N LEU A 225 -0.60 -0.84 -18.60
CA LEU A 225 0.35 -0.30 -19.58
C LEU A 225 0.06 1.17 -19.93
N GLN A 226 -1.22 1.50 -20.15
CA GLN A 226 -1.63 2.87 -20.44
C GLN A 226 -1.36 3.83 -19.28
N GLU A 227 -1.62 3.41 -18.04
CA GLU A 227 -1.35 4.21 -16.84
C GLU A 227 0.16 4.44 -16.65
N VAL A 228 0.98 3.40 -16.83
CA VAL A 228 2.45 3.51 -16.79
C VAL A 228 2.95 4.48 -17.86
N GLU A 229 2.45 4.41 -19.09
CA GLU A 229 2.82 5.33 -20.16
C GLU A 229 2.45 6.79 -19.81
N GLN A 230 1.24 7.01 -19.30
CA GLN A 230 0.77 8.34 -18.90
C GLN A 230 1.59 8.93 -17.74
N LEU A 231 1.91 8.11 -16.74
CA LEU A 231 2.74 8.55 -15.61
C LEU A 231 4.15 8.86 -16.08
N ASN A 232 4.81 7.98 -16.83
CA ASN A 232 6.15 8.19 -17.34
C ASN A 232 6.26 9.43 -18.24
N ALA A 233 5.22 9.78 -18.98
CA ALA A 233 5.19 11.01 -19.77
C ALA A 233 5.29 12.30 -18.93
N ASN A 234 4.91 12.23 -17.66
CA ASN A 234 4.92 13.35 -16.72
C ASN A 234 6.08 13.30 -15.69
N LEU A 235 6.81 12.17 -15.65
CA LEU A 235 7.95 11.98 -14.74
C LEU A 235 9.25 12.29 -15.48
N SER A 236 10.06 13.20 -14.94
CA SER A 236 11.35 13.57 -15.53
C SER A 236 12.56 12.92 -14.86
N ASP A 237 12.38 12.47 -13.62
CA ASP A 237 13.44 11.99 -12.72
C ASP A 237 13.18 10.60 -12.17
N PHE A 238 12.11 9.96 -12.63
CA PHE A 238 11.66 8.66 -12.19
C PHE A 238 11.11 7.85 -13.36
N VAL A 239 11.28 6.51 -13.36
CA VAL A 239 10.79 5.61 -14.40
C VAL A 239 10.02 4.45 -13.78
N ILE A 240 8.82 4.18 -14.30
CA ILE A 240 8.05 2.97 -14.00
C ILE A 240 8.28 1.99 -15.15
N LEU A 241 8.80 0.81 -14.84
CA LEU A 241 8.98 -0.27 -15.81
C LEU A 241 7.76 -1.20 -15.76
N PRO A 242 7.03 -1.39 -16.87
CA PRO A 242 5.93 -2.35 -16.87
C PRO A 242 6.46 -3.78 -16.88
N GLY A 243 5.87 -4.64 -16.09
CA GLY A 243 6.19 -6.06 -15.98
C GLY A 243 5.01 -6.84 -15.42
N GLU A 244 5.22 -8.12 -15.21
CA GLU A 244 4.27 -9.01 -14.55
C GLU A 244 5.01 -10.08 -13.74
N GLU A 245 4.42 -10.51 -12.64
CA GLU A 245 4.84 -11.73 -11.95
C GLU A 245 4.09 -12.92 -12.52
N VAL A 246 4.80 -13.78 -13.23
CA VAL A 246 4.21 -14.97 -13.85
C VAL A 246 4.08 -16.08 -12.81
N SER A 247 2.86 -16.39 -12.41
CA SER A 247 2.56 -17.55 -11.59
C SER A 247 2.48 -18.79 -12.47
N ALA A 248 3.56 -19.58 -12.49
CA ALA A 248 3.55 -20.88 -13.16
C ALA A 248 2.66 -21.85 -12.38
N GLY A 249 1.54 -22.23 -12.95
CA GLY A 249 0.71 -23.32 -12.41
C GLY A 249 1.50 -24.64 -12.45
N ASN A 250 1.48 -25.36 -11.34
CA ASN A 250 1.98 -26.73 -11.24
C ASN A 250 0.95 -27.73 -11.83
#